data_4cd0c5b6c5f19b8266d2ba39624010cd
#
_entry.id   4cd0c5b6c5f19b8266d2ba39624010cd
#
_cell.length_a   1.000
_cell.length_b   1.000
_cell.length_c   1.000
_cell.angle_alpha   90.00
_cell.angle_beta   90.00
_cell.angle_gamma   90.00
#
_symmetry.space_group_name_H-M   'P 1'
#
loop_
_entity.id
_entity.type
_entity.pdbx_description
1 polymer ?
#
loop_
_entity_poly.entity_id
_entity_poly.type
_entity_poly.pdbx_seq_one_letter_code
_entity_poly.pdbx_strand_id
1 'polypeptide(L)'
;MTDVASRDGETWQQTLVYWGYRATQWLAGALPDAVGRRLFEVGGRLAFAVASDRRRNALANLARILGRDPGDAVVRATAIEAFELYARYWFDSFRLPAVSITSIDARIEAIGFDNLDRALAAGRGCVVAIGHLGNPDVVAAWAAWKGYPIASVAERLRPERLFQLFRRQREGYGVRLFPTGEPGLKERLAEHVRDNGVVALAADRDLSGRG
;
A
#
# COMPACT_ATOMS: atom_id res chain seq x y z
N MET A 1 19.29 11.58 16.54
CA MET A 1 18.63 12.90 16.60
C MET A 1 17.14 12.65 16.49
N THR A 2 16.44 12.76 17.61
CA THR A 2 15.00 12.50 17.76
C THR A 2 14.21 13.61 17.11
N ASP A 3 13.52 13.26 16.05
CA ASP A 3 12.64 14.15 15.28
C ASP A 3 11.38 14.47 16.13
N VAL A 4 11.42 15.63 16.79
CA VAL A 4 10.26 16.24 17.47
C VAL A 4 9.48 17.04 16.40
N ALA A 5 8.88 16.33 15.45
CA ALA A 5 7.91 16.93 14.54
C ALA A 5 6.66 17.31 15.35
N SER A 6 6.41 18.58 15.46
CA SER A 6 5.36 19.33 16.15
C SER A 6 4.13 18.52 16.58
N ARG A 7 3.97 18.37 17.89
CA ARG A 7 2.74 17.85 18.55
C ARG A 7 1.61 18.89 18.58
N ASP A 8 1.85 20.08 18.04
CA ASP A 8 0.91 21.19 18.10
C ASP A 8 -0.24 20.98 17.10
N GLY A 9 -1.41 20.62 17.62
CA GLY A 9 -2.65 20.44 16.87
C GLY A 9 -3.11 19.00 16.66
N GLU A 10 -2.39 17.99 17.13
CA GLU A 10 -2.86 16.59 17.02
C GLU A 10 -3.88 16.26 18.11
N THR A 11 -5.00 15.61 17.70
CA THR A 11 -5.97 15.10 18.66
C THR A 11 -5.44 13.82 19.34
N TRP A 12 -5.96 13.50 20.54
CA TRP A 12 -5.63 12.26 21.23
C TRP A 12 -5.94 11.02 20.39
N GLN A 13 -7.00 11.06 19.56
CA GLN A 13 -7.37 9.98 18.63
C GLN A 13 -6.29 9.78 17.57
N GLN A 14 -5.77 10.85 16.98
CA GLN A 14 -4.67 10.79 16.03
C GLN A 14 -3.39 10.23 16.65
N THR A 15 -3.14 10.58 17.90
CA THR A 15 -2.03 10.02 18.69
C THR A 15 -2.17 8.52 18.89
N LEU A 16 -3.37 8.03 19.23
CA LEU A 16 -3.65 6.60 19.36
C LEU A 16 -3.48 5.87 18.02
N VAL A 17 -3.97 6.44 16.93
CA VAL A 17 -3.81 5.86 15.58
C VAL A 17 -2.32 5.70 15.25
N TYR A 18 -1.52 6.73 15.47
CA TYR A 18 -0.07 6.65 15.21
C TYR A 18 0.62 5.55 16.04
N TRP A 19 0.36 5.51 17.35
CA TRP A 19 0.97 4.49 18.20
C TRP A 19 0.46 3.08 17.90
N GLY A 20 -0.81 2.95 17.51
CA GLY A 20 -1.38 1.69 17.03
C GLY A 20 -0.61 1.17 15.81
N TYR A 21 -0.37 2.03 14.81
CA TYR A 21 0.44 1.67 13.65
C TYR A 21 1.87 1.30 14.01
N ARG A 22 2.50 2.06 14.91
CA ARG A 22 3.87 1.76 15.39
C ARG A 22 3.95 0.42 16.11
N ALA A 23 3.01 0.14 17.01
CA ALA A 23 2.94 -1.13 17.73
C ALA A 23 2.72 -2.30 16.77
N THR A 24 1.81 -2.14 15.81
CA THR A 24 1.52 -3.16 14.79
C THR A 24 2.74 -3.41 13.89
N GLN A 25 3.44 -2.36 13.48
CA GLN A 25 4.68 -2.48 12.70
C GLN A 25 5.78 -3.22 13.48
N TRP A 26 5.97 -2.85 14.75
CA TRP A 26 6.93 -3.53 15.61
C TRP A 26 6.58 -5.00 15.79
N LEU A 27 5.30 -5.30 16.05
CA LEU A 27 4.79 -6.67 16.21
C LEU A 27 5.01 -7.50 14.93
N ALA A 28 4.69 -6.93 13.77
CA ALA A 28 4.90 -7.60 12.47
C ALA A 28 6.37 -7.92 12.22
N GLY A 29 7.29 -7.03 12.61
CA GLY A 29 8.74 -7.27 12.49
C GLY A 29 9.29 -8.30 13.48
N ALA A 30 8.72 -8.39 14.67
CA ALA A 30 9.21 -9.26 15.75
C ALA A 30 8.72 -10.72 15.65
N LEU A 31 7.57 -10.96 15.02
CA LEU A 31 6.97 -12.29 14.94
C LEU A 31 7.59 -13.15 13.84
N PRO A 32 7.70 -14.48 14.06
CA PRO A 32 7.94 -15.43 12.99
C PRO A 32 6.85 -15.33 11.91
N ASP A 33 7.22 -15.52 10.63
CA ASP A 33 6.33 -15.30 9.48
C ASP A 33 4.97 -16.01 9.61
N ALA A 34 4.99 -17.31 9.87
CA ALA A 34 3.76 -18.12 9.98
C ALA A 34 2.85 -17.67 11.13
N VAL A 35 3.45 -17.30 12.27
CA VAL A 35 2.71 -16.83 13.45
C VAL A 35 2.10 -15.46 13.18
N GLY A 36 2.88 -14.54 12.62
CA GLY A 36 2.42 -13.20 12.31
C GLY A 36 1.29 -13.21 11.28
N ARG A 37 1.42 -13.95 10.18
CA ARG A 37 0.36 -14.12 9.17
C ARG A 37 -0.93 -14.60 9.83
N ARG A 38 -0.86 -15.65 10.63
CA ARG A 38 -2.04 -16.22 11.28
C ARG A 38 -2.70 -15.25 12.26
N LEU A 39 -1.90 -14.51 13.02
CA LEU A 39 -2.40 -13.51 13.95
C LEU A 39 -3.14 -12.39 13.22
N PHE A 40 -2.57 -11.90 12.10
CA PHE A 40 -3.20 -10.85 11.29
C PHE A 40 -4.47 -11.34 10.59
N GLU A 41 -4.51 -12.58 10.09
CA GLU A 41 -5.72 -13.20 9.53
C GLU A 41 -6.84 -13.25 10.59
N VAL A 42 -6.55 -13.71 11.80
CA VAL A 42 -7.51 -13.69 12.92
C VAL A 42 -7.97 -12.25 13.23
N GLY A 43 -7.04 -11.28 13.22
CA GLY A 43 -7.34 -9.86 13.34
C GLY A 43 -8.29 -9.36 12.24
N GLY A 44 -8.10 -9.82 11.00
CA GLY A 44 -8.98 -9.54 9.86
C GLY A 44 -10.41 -10.07 10.08
N ARG A 45 -10.54 -11.30 10.57
CA ARG A 45 -11.87 -11.89 10.94
C ARG A 45 -12.55 -11.10 12.06
N LEU A 46 -11.81 -10.70 13.07
CA LEU A 46 -12.34 -9.86 14.15
C LEU A 46 -12.78 -8.48 13.62
N ALA A 47 -11.97 -7.88 12.74
CA ALA A 47 -12.34 -6.62 12.10
C ALA A 47 -13.63 -6.75 11.27
N PHE A 48 -13.81 -7.85 10.54
CA PHE A 48 -15.09 -8.14 9.87
C PHE A 48 -16.25 -8.20 10.84
N ALA A 49 -16.07 -8.78 12.03
CA ALA A 49 -17.15 -8.88 13.04
C ALA A 49 -17.54 -7.51 13.59
N VAL A 50 -16.57 -6.62 13.87
CA VAL A 50 -16.81 -5.35 14.59
C VAL A 50 -16.97 -4.13 13.68
N ALA A 51 -16.37 -4.10 12.50
CA ALA A 51 -16.38 -2.96 11.59
C ALA A 51 -17.66 -2.93 10.71
N SER A 52 -18.81 -2.56 11.29
CA SER A 52 -20.14 -2.65 10.66
C SER A 52 -20.21 -1.97 9.29
N ASP A 53 -19.70 -0.75 9.15
CA ASP A 53 -19.79 0.03 7.90
C ASP A 53 -18.92 -0.55 6.79
N ARG A 54 -17.68 -0.89 7.12
CA ARG A 54 -16.75 -1.54 6.17
C ARG A 54 -17.27 -2.89 5.72
N ARG A 55 -17.83 -3.67 6.64
CA ARG A 55 -18.49 -4.96 6.33
C ARG A 55 -19.67 -4.77 5.38
N ARG A 56 -20.57 -3.82 5.65
CA ARG A 56 -21.72 -3.53 4.76
C ARG A 56 -21.26 -3.18 3.35
N ASN A 57 -20.26 -2.29 3.24
CA ASN A 57 -19.74 -1.90 1.94
C ASN A 57 -19.07 -3.08 1.20
N ALA A 58 -18.30 -3.91 1.90
CA ALA A 58 -17.67 -5.10 1.31
C ALA A 58 -18.74 -6.09 0.82
N LEU A 59 -19.75 -6.39 1.63
CA LEU A 59 -20.84 -7.29 1.24
C LEU A 59 -21.61 -6.75 0.04
N ALA A 60 -21.96 -5.45 0.02
CA ALA A 60 -22.68 -4.85 -1.09
C ALA A 60 -21.88 -4.87 -2.40
N ASN A 61 -20.57 -4.57 -2.35
CA ASN A 61 -19.70 -4.58 -3.51
C ASN A 61 -19.49 -6.01 -4.05
N LEU A 62 -19.22 -6.97 -3.18
CA LEU A 62 -19.03 -8.36 -3.57
C LEU A 62 -20.33 -8.98 -4.09
N ALA A 63 -21.47 -8.63 -3.54
CA ALA A 63 -22.77 -9.05 -4.04
C ALA A 63 -22.97 -8.63 -5.50
N ARG A 64 -22.61 -7.39 -5.85
CA ARG A 64 -22.67 -6.91 -7.25
C ARG A 64 -21.71 -7.68 -8.17
N ILE A 65 -20.48 -7.89 -7.72
CA ILE A 65 -19.44 -8.60 -8.51
C ILE A 65 -19.85 -10.05 -8.76
N LEU A 66 -20.40 -10.71 -7.73
CA LEU A 66 -20.78 -12.12 -7.79
C LEU A 66 -22.19 -12.35 -8.36
N GLY A 67 -22.97 -11.28 -8.60
CA GLY A 67 -24.36 -11.39 -9.05
C GLY A 67 -25.27 -12.09 -8.03
N ARG A 68 -25.04 -11.89 -6.72
CA ARG A 68 -25.72 -12.59 -5.63
C ARG A 68 -26.33 -11.59 -4.62
N ASP A 69 -27.21 -12.09 -3.75
CA ASP A 69 -27.72 -11.31 -2.62
C ASP A 69 -26.62 -11.02 -1.59
N PRO A 70 -26.57 -9.82 -0.96
CA PRO A 70 -25.61 -9.51 0.09
C PRO A 70 -25.66 -10.45 1.31
N GLY A 71 -26.80 -11.13 1.55
CA GLY A 71 -26.96 -12.14 2.59
C GLY A 71 -26.51 -13.55 2.22
N ASP A 72 -26.13 -13.77 0.96
CA ASP A 72 -25.66 -15.07 0.47
C ASP A 72 -24.41 -15.54 1.21
N ALA A 73 -24.36 -16.84 1.52
CA ALA A 73 -23.25 -17.45 2.26
C ALA A 73 -21.90 -17.30 1.52
N VAL A 74 -21.91 -17.37 0.19
CA VAL A 74 -20.70 -17.20 -0.63
C VAL A 74 -20.20 -15.76 -0.55
N VAL A 75 -21.10 -14.77 -0.67
CA VAL A 75 -20.75 -13.34 -0.52
C VAL A 75 -20.12 -13.09 0.85
N ARG A 76 -20.74 -13.64 1.90
CA ARG A 76 -20.24 -13.50 3.27
C ARG A 76 -18.86 -14.15 3.45
N ALA A 77 -18.67 -15.36 2.93
CA ALA A 77 -17.39 -16.08 3.01
C ALA A 77 -16.27 -15.28 2.29
N THR A 78 -16.54 -14.83 1.06
CA THR A 78 -15.59 -14.00 0.29
C THR A 78 -15.29 -12.67 0.99
N ALA A 79 -16.28 -12.06 1.66
CA ALA A 79 -16.05 -10.83 2.42
C ALA A 79 -15.15 -11.06 3.64
N ILE A 80 -15.30 -12.18 4.34
CA ILE A 80 -14.40 -12.55 5.45
C ILE A 80 -12.97 -12.73 4.91
N GLU A 81 -12.81 -13.50 3.83
CA GLU A 81 -11.53 -13.72 3.19
C GLU A 81 -10.88 -12.39 2.74
N ALA A 82 -11.65 -11.46 2.18
CA ALA A 82 -11.15 -10.14 1.79
C ALA A 82 -10.59 -9.36 3.01
N PHE A 83 -11.23 -9.44 4.18
CA PHE A 83 -10.71 -8.82 5.40
C PHE A 83 -9.41 -9.49 5.90
N GLU A 84 -9.32 -10.82 5.80
CA GLU A 84 -8.11 -11.58 6.13
C GLU A 84 -6.95 -11.22 5.21
N LEU A 85 -7.19 -11.18 3.89
CA LEU A 85 -6.20 -10.79 2.88
C LEU A 85 -5.75 -9.34 3.07
N TYR A 86 -6.66 -8.43 3.42
CA TYR A 86 -6.32 -7.05 3.72
C TYR A 86 -5.45 -6.92 4.99
N ALA A 87 -5.71 -7.72 6.00
CA ALA A 87 -4.87 -7.77 7.19
C ALA A 87 -3.47 -8.37 6.88
N ARG A 88 -3.41 -9.41 6.04
CA ARG A 88 -2.12 -9.95 5.53
C ARG A 88 -1.33 -8.92 4.73
N TYR A 89 -2.00 -8.15 3.86
CA TYR A 89 -1.36 -7.05 3.15
C TYR A 89 -0.63 -6.11 4.12
N TRP A 90 -1.28 -5.70 5.20
CA TRP A 90 -0.66 -4.85 6.22
C TRP A 90 0.51 -5.54 6.95
N PHE A 91 0.36 -6.82 7.28
CA PHE A 91 1.45 -7.60 7.86
C PHE A 91 2.67 -7.61 6.94
N ASP A 92 2.49 -7.96 5.68
CA ASP A 92 3.58 -8.03 4.71
C ASP A 92 4.22 -6.65 4.48
N SER A 93 3.42 -5.58 4.36
CA SER A 93 3.92 -4.21 4.20
C SER A 93 4.71 -3.72 5.43
N PHE A 94 4.25 -4.01 6.65
CA PHE A 94 4.96 -3.62 7.86
C PHE A 94 6.26 -4.42 8.08
N ARG A 95 6.26 -5.67 7.67
CA ARG A 95 7.40 -6.56 7.79
C ARG A 95 8.47 -6.33 6.72
N LEU A 96 8.10 -5.73 5.61
CA LEU A 96 8.95 -5.56 4.44
C LEU A 96 10.37 -5.05 4.76
N PRO A 97 10.58 -4.08 5.70
CA PRO A 97 11.93 -3.63 6.07
C PRO A 97 12.81 -4.71 6.73
N ALA A 98 12.18 -5.75 7.30
CA ALA A 98 12.89 -6.84 7.97
C ALA A 98 13.10 -8.08 7.08
N VAL A 99 12.58 -8.07 5.85
CA VAL A 99 12.67 -9.19 4.90
C VAL A 99 13.81 -8.95 3.93
N SER A 100 14.63 -9.99 3.70
CA SER A 100 15.67 -9.93 2.68
C SER A 100 15.06 -9.77 1.29
N ILE A 101 15.50 -8.76 0.56
CA ILE A 101 15.03 -8.50 -0.81
C ILE A 101 15.33 -9.67 -1.76
N THR A 102 16.40 -10.40 -1.54
CA THR A 102 16.74 -11.59 -2.32
C THR A 102 15.74 -12.72 -2.12
N SER A 103 15.14 -12.82 -0.91
CA SER A 103 14.07 -13.80 -0.64
C SER A 103 12.74 -13.39 -1.29
N ILE A 104 12.53 -12.10 -1.51
CA ILE A 104 11.39 -11.58 -2.27
C ILE A 104 11.60 -11.85 -3.75
N ASP A 105 12.77 -11.54 -4.28
CA ASP A 105 13.15 -11.77 -5.70
C ASP A 105 12.92 -13.24 -6.11
N ALA A 106 13.32 -14.18 -5.26
CA ALA A 106 13.14 -15.61 -5.52
C ALA A 106 11.67 -16.07 -5.63
N ARG A 107 10.71 -15.21 -5.26
CA ARG A 107 9.26 -15.50 -5.27
C ARG A 107 8.48 -14.67 -6.28
N ILE A 108 9.14 -13.73 -6.97
CA ILE A 108 8.51 -12.89 -7.98
C ILE A 108 8.79 -13.46 -9.36
N GLU A 109 7.74 -13.78 -10.07
CA GLU A 109 7.76 -14.03 -11.50
C GLU A 109 7.33 -12.73 -12.21
N ALA A 110 8.28 -12.09 -12.90
CA ALA A 110 8.04 -10.79 -13.55
C ALA A 110 7.73 -11.01 -15.05
N ILE A 111 6.46 -10.94 -15.41
CA ILE A 111 6.00 -11.10 -16.78
C ILE A 111 5.80 -9.72 -17.42
N GLY A 112 6.36 -9.48 -18.61
CA GLY A 112 6.18 -8.25 -19.37
C GLY A 112 7.03 -7.06 -18.88
N PHE A 113 7.97 -7.25 -17.95
CA PHE A 113 8.88 -6.20 -17.51
C PHE A 113 9.82 -5.69 -18.60
N ASP A 114 10.03 -6.47 -19.67
CA ASP A 114 10.73 -6.04 -20.88
C ASP A 114 10.08 -4.80 -21.55
N ASN A 115 8.80 -4.55 -21.33
CA ASN A 115 8.15 -3.30 -21.78
C ASN A 115 8.70 -2.09 -21.03
N LEU A 116 8.94 -2.25 -19.71
CA LEU A 116 9.53 -1.22 -18.86
C LEU A 116 10.99 -0.99 -19.24
N ASP A 117 11.75 -2.07 -19.43
CA ASP A 117 13.14 -2.02 -19.86
C ASP A 117 13.30 -1.28 -21.19
N ARG A 118 12.44 -1.55 -22.18
CA ARG A 118 12.43 -0.85 -23.47
C ARG A 118 12.13 0.63 -23.33
N ALA A 119 11.18 1.00 -22.46
CA ALA A 119 10.86 2.40 -22.22
C ALA A 119 12.04 3.16 -21.61
N LEU A 120 12.68 2.58 -20.62
CA LEU A 120 13.86 3.18 -19.96
C LEU A 120 15.10 3.21 -20.87
N ALA A 121 15.34 2.15 -21.67
CA ALA A 121 16.40 2.12 -22.65
C ALA A 121 16.25 3.20 -23.73
N ALA A 122 15.03 3.61 -24.02
CA ALA A 122 14.74 4.73 -24.92
C ALA A 122 14.97 6.11 -24.26
N GLY A 123 15.35 6.19 -22.99
CA GLY A 123 15.62 7.43 -22.27
C GLY A 123 14.39 8.33 -22.02
N ARG A 124 13.18 7.80 -22.07
CA ARG A 124 11.96 8.59 -22.03
C ARG A 124 11.16 8.45 -20.73
N GLY A 125 11.58 7.54 -19.84
CA GLY A 125 10.81 7.15 -18.68
C GLY A 125 9.42 6.59 -19.06
N CYS A 126 8.58 6.34 -18.09
CA CYS A 126 7.20 5.92 -18.37
C CYS A 126 6.24 6.14 -17.19
N VAL A 127 4.97 6.09 -17.49
CA VAL A 127 3.89 6.02 -16.50
C VAL A 127 3.31 4.60 -16.54
N VAL A 128 3.22 3.95 -15.37
CA VAL A 128 2.64 2.63 -15.21
C VAL A 128 1.31 2.79 -14.47
N ALA A 129 0.21 2.44 -15.13
CA ALA A 129 -1.09 2.31 -14.47
C ALA A 129 -1.15 1.00 -13.70
N ILE A 130 -1.37 1.08 -12.39
CA ILE A 130 -1.48 -0.08 -11.50
C ILE A 130 -2.88 -0.18 -10.92
N GLY A 131 -3.29 -1.39 -10.55
CA GLY A 131 -4.49 -1.64 -9.75
C GLY A 131 -4.13 -1.85 -8.27
N HIS A 132 -5.12 -1.66 -7.39
CA HIS A 132 -4.99 -2.04 -5.99
C HIS A 132 -5.12 -3.58 -5.83
N LEU A 133 -4.23 -4.33 -6.47
CA LEU A 133 -4.18 -5.78 -6.48
C LEU A 133 -2.92 -6.28 -5.78
N GLY A 134 -3.03 -7.35 -5.02
CA GLY A 134 -1.88 -7.94 -4.32
C GLY A 134 -1.24 -6.99 -3.31
N ASN A 135 0.09 -6.91 -3.31
CA ASN A 135 0.83 -5.99 -2.43
C ASN A 135 1.75 -5.07 -3.25
N PRO A 136 1.29 -3.86 -3.60
CA PRO A 136 2.06 -2.90 -4.38
C PRO A 136 3.33 -2.41 -3.67
N ASP A 137 3.38 -2.40 -2.32
CA ASP A 137 4.58 -2.02 -1.58
C ASP A 137 5.73 -3.00 -1.81
N VAL A 138 5.42 -4.31 -1.85
CA VAL A 138 6.40 -5.36 -2.13
C VAL A 138 6.93 -5.25 -3.56
N VAL A 139 6.04 -5.06 -4.53
CA VAL A 139 6.42 -4.93 -5.95
C VAL A 139 7.25 -3.68 -6.18
N ALA A 140 6.87 -2.54 -5.59
CA ALA A 140 7.59 -1.29 -5.73
C ALA A 140 8.99 -1.36 -5.10
N ALA A 141 9.12 -1.96 -3.90
CA ALA A 141 10.41 -2.17 -3.25
C ALA A 141 11.33 -3.11 -4.07
N TRP A 142 10.77 -4.18 -4.62
CA TRP A 142 11.50 -5.10 -5.49
C TRP A 142 11.97 -4.42 -6.78
N ALA A 143 11.09 -3.66 -7.45
CA ALA A 143 11.45 -2.95 -8.67
C ALA A 143 12.53 -1.88 -8.40
N ALA A 144 12.42 -1.12 -7.32
CA ALA A 144 13.45 -0.16 -6.92
C ALA A 144 14.81 -0.85 -6.65
N TRP A 145 14.79 -2.01 -5.98
CA TRP A 145 15.99 -2.81 -5.77
C TRP A 145 16.61 -3.33 -7.07
N LYS A 146 15.78 -3.66 -8.08
CA LYS A 146 16.26 -4.01 -9.44
C LYS A 146 16.87 -2.82 -10.19
N GLY A 147 16.82 -1.63 -9.62
CA GLY A 147 17.38 -0.41 -10.21
C GLY A 147 16.37 0.45 -10.98
N TYR A 148 15.08 0.11 -10.96
CA TYR A 148 14.04 0.95 -11.56
C TYR A 148 13.82 2.21 -10.71
N PRO A 149 13.89 3.42 -11.29
CA PRO A 149 13.69 4.67 -10.55
C PRO A 149 12.20 4.93 -10.32
N ILE A 150 11.62 4.20 -9.35
CA ILE A 150 10.17 4.20 -9.08
C ILE A 150 9.77 5.44 -8.29
N ALA A 151 8.74 6.11 -8.76
CA ALA A 151 7.99 7.11 -8.00
C ALA A 151 6.49 6.75 -7.97
N SER A 152 5.81 7.15 -6.91
CA SER A 152 4.37 6.96 -6.77
C SER A 152 3.72 8.15 -6.04
N VAL A 153 2.40 8.23 -6.10
CA VAL A 153 1.61 9.24 -5.41
C VAL A 153 0.89 8.58 -4.23
N ALA A 154 0.88 9.26 -3.09
CA ALA A 154 0.14 8.80 -1.93
C ALA A 154 -0.70 9.90 -1.31
N GLU A 155 -1.84 9.53 -0.75
CA GLU A 155 -2.66 10.42 0.03
C GLU A 155 -1.91 10.85 1.31
N ARG A 156 -2.01 12.15 1.64
CA ARG A 156 -1.42 12.68 2.86
C ARG A 156 -2.25 12.29 4.06
N LEU A 157 -1.83 11.24 4.74
CA LEU A 157 -2.50 10.70 5.92
C LEU A 157 -2.39 11.67 7.12
N ARG A 158 -3.37 11.63 8.00
CA ARG A 158 -3.32 12.31 9.29
C ARG A 158 -3.25 11.31 10.43
N PRO A 159 -2.46 11.57 11.48
CA PRO A 159 -1.58 12.74 11.69
C PRO A 159 -0.38 12.76 10.74
N GLU A 160 0.23 13.93 10.55
CA GLU A 160 1.37 14.12 9.65
C GLU A 160 2.52 13.14 9.92
N ARG A 161 2.82 12.86 11.18
CA ARG A 161 3.85 11.89 11.58
C ARG A 161 3.55 10.46 11.10
N LEU A 162 2.27 10.09 10.91
CA LEU A 162 1.89 8.81 10.30
C LEU A 162 2.23 8.82 8.80
N PHE A 163 1.91 9.90 8.09
CA PHE A 163 2.33 10.07 6.71
C PHE A 163 3.85 9.98 6.56
N GLN A 164 4.60 10.69 7.43
CA GLN A 164 6.06 10.66 7.42
C GLN A 164 6.63 9.26 7.74
N LEU A 165 5.93 8.47 8.57
CA LEU A 165 6.31 7.07 8.83
C LEU A 165 6.25 6.24 7.54
N PHE A 166 5.13 6.29 6.82
CA PHE A 166 4.95 5.58 5.56
C PHE A 166 5.88 6.09 4.45
N ARG A 167 6.07 7.40 4.39
CA ARG A 167 6.99 8.01 3.44
C ARG A 167 8.41 7.51 3.64
N ARG A 168 8.94 7.62 4.86
CA ARG A 168 10.30 7.13 5.19
C ARG A 168 10.47 5.65 4.90
N GLN A 169 9.45 4.86 5.16
CA GLN A 169 9.49 3.43 4.87
C GLN A 169 9.66 3.18 3.36
N ARG A 170 8.90 3.83 2.51
CA ARG A 170 8.96 3.67 1.05
C ARG A 170 10.23 4.27 0.44
N GLU A 171 10.62 5.45 0.90
CA GLU A 171 11.89 6.06 0.49
C GLU A 171 13.10 5.21 0.91
N GLY A 172 13.01 4.51 2.04
CA GLY A 172 14.02 3.53 2.48
C GLY A 172 14.20 2.33 1.55
N TYR A 173 13.22 2.02 0.71
CA TYR A 173 13.33 1.00 -0.36
C TYR A 173 13.80 1.59 -1.70
N GLY A 174 14.00 2.90 -1.79
CA GLY A 174 14.32 3.59 -3.03
C GLY A 174 13.09 4.04 -3.84
N VAL A 175 11.88 3.98 -3.26
CA VAL A 175 10.65 4.46 -3.89
C VAL A 175 10.40 5.92 -3.54
N ARG A 176 10.43 6.82 -4.53
CA ARG A 176 10.11 8.24 -4.33
C ARG A 176 8.62 8.44 -4.15
N LEU A 177 8.20 9.10 -3.06
CA LEU A 177 6.78 9.31 -2.76
C LEU A 177 6.40 10.78 -2.89
N PHE A 178 5.38 11.05 -3.72
CA PHE A 178 4.79 12.38 -3.89
C PHE A 178 3.42 12.43 -3.17
N PRO A 179 3.23 13.34 -2.22
CA PRO A 179 1.92 13.48 -1.58
C PRO A 179 0.89 14.14 -2.48
N THR A 180 -0.35 13.67 -2.43
CA THR A 180 -1.49 14.33 -3.09
C THR A 180 -1.74 15.72 -2.51
N GLY A 181 -2.25 16.63 -3.35
CA GLY A 181 -2.64 17.98 -2.93
C GLY A 181 -1.48 18.97 -2.81
N GLU A 182 -0.24 18.57 -3.06
CA GLU A 182 0.88 19.52 -3.13
C GLU A 182 0.84 20.34 -4.43
N PRO A 183 1.11 21.65 -4.37
CA PRO A 183 1.29 22.48 -5.56
C PRO A 183 2.40 21.91 -6.46
N GLY A 184 2.21 21.95 -7.78
CA GLY A 184 3.22 21.48 -8.73
C GLY A 184 3.40 19.97 -8.78
N LEU A 185 2.47 19.16 -8.24
CA LEU A 185 2.57 17.70 -8.26
C LEU A 185 2.70 17.16 -9.69
N LYS A 186 1.90 17.65 -10.63
CA LYS A 186 1.91 17.18 -12.02
C LYS A 186 3.25 17.48 -12.69
N GLU A 187 3.78 18.66 -12.45
CA GLU A 187 5.06 19.12 -12.99
C GLU A 187 6.21 18.26 -12.48
N ARG A 188 6.21 17.95 -11.19
CA ARG A 188 7.22 17.09 -10.53
C ARG A 188 7.15 15.64 -11.02
N LEU A 189 5.96 15.11 -11.26
CA LEU A 189 5.78 13.78 -11.86
C LEU A 189 6.27 13.76 -13.30
N ALA A 190 5.92 14.79 -14.09
CA ALA A 190 6.37 14.93 -15.48
C ALA A 190 7.90 15.10 -15.57
N GLU A 191 8.52 15.83 -14.62
CA GLU A 191 9.97 15.95 -14.49
C GLU A 191 10.60 14.59 -14.23
N HIS A 192 10.09 13.84 -13.25
CA HIS A 192 10.58 12.51 -12.94
C HIS A 192 10.55 11.56 -14.16
N VAL A 193 9.47 11.61 -14.96
CA VAL A 193 9.39 10.85 -16.22
C VAL A 193 10.41 11.34 -17.25
N ARG A 194 10.56 12.68 -17.41
CA ARG A 194 11.58 13.25 -18.32
C ARG A 194 13.00 12.88 -17.93
N ASP A 195 13.27 12.72 -16.64
CA ASP A 195 14.53 12.23 -16.09
C ASP A 195 14.68 10.70 -16.18
N ASN A 196 13.94 10.08 -17.08
CA ASN A 196 13.95 8.63 -17.32
C ASN A 196 13.43 7.82 -16.11
N GLY A 197 12.58 8.40 -15.29
CA GLY A 197 11.95 7.74 -14.15
C GLY A 197 10.66 6.99 -14.50
N VAL A 198 10.22 6.17 -13.57
CA VAL A 198 8.97 5.41 -13.66
C VAL A 198 7.98 5.96 -12.65
N VAL A 199 6.82 6.43 -13.10
CA VAL A 199 5.73 6.88 -12.23
C VAL A 199 4.65 5.82 -12.18
N ALA A 200 4.47 5.16 -11.04
CA ALA A 200 3.41 4.19 -10.80
C ALA A 200 2.17 4.87 -10.19
N LEU A 201 1.06 4.84 -10.89
CA LEU A 201 -0.21 5.46 -10.47
C LEU A 201 -1.31 4.42 -10.34
N ALA A 202 -1.96 4.38 -9.18
CA ALA A 202 -3.18 3.60 -9.01
C ALA A 202 -4.31 4.21 -9.83
N ALA A 203 -4.84 3.45 -10.80
CA ALA A 203 -5.76 3.93 -11.83
C ALA A 203 -7.14 3.23 -11.79
N ASP A 204 -7.38 2.38 -10.80
CA ASP A 204 -8.59 1.57 -10.66
C ASP A 204 -9.64 2.17 -9.72
N ARG A 205 -9.38 3.36 -9.15
CA ARG A 205 -10.32 4.04 -8.25
C ARG A 205 -10.48 5.49 -8.66
N ASP A 206 -11.73 5.90 -8.88
CA ASP A 206 -12.08 7.31 -8.95
C ASP A 206 -12.49 7.81 -7.56
N LEU A 207 -11.70 8.70 -6.98
CA LEU A 207 -12.00 9.36 -5.71
C LEU A 207 -12.75 10.68 -5.88
N SER A 208 -12.85 11.18 -7.13
CA SER A 208 -13.47 12.46 -7.43
C SER A 208 -14.98 12.37 -7.65
N GLY A 209 -15.51 11.18 -7.95
CA GLY A 209 -16.90 10.95 -8.33
C GLY A 209 -17.30 11.64 -9.67
N ARG A 210 -16.32 12.01 -10.48
CA ARG A 210 -16.54 12.72 -11.77
C ARG A 210 -16.25 11.84 -12.99
N GLY A 211 -16.02 10.53 -12.78
CA GLY A 211 -15.80 9.51 -13.82
C GLY A 211 -14.40 9.46 -14.37
#